data_71520d29f818507e7a848cc950a95e95
#
_entry.id   71520d29f818507e7a848cc950a95e95
#
_cell.length_a   1.000
_cell.length_b   1.000
_cell.length_c   1.000
_cell.angle_alpha   90.00
_cell.angle_beta   90.00
_cell.angle_gamma   90.00
#
_symmetry.space_group_name_H-M   'P 1'
#
loop_
_entity.id
_entity.type
_entity.pdbx_description
1 polymer ?
#
loop_
_entity_poly.entity_id
_entity_poly.type
_entity_poly.pdbx_seq_one_letter_code
_entity_poly.pdbx_strand_id
1 'polypeptide(L)'
;KVIALVPWGTLIMICGVGMLIALGVKLGIITTLSEWLANNVPVWVIPVLLCLISAIMSVFSSTLGVVAPTLFPIVPALALTSGLNPLVLFICIVVGAQSTAISPFSSGGSLIMASAPADIDKTKFFNQLLFKAIPVGVIAALIAIFALKFVM
;
A
#
# COMPACT_ATOMS: atom_id res chain seq x y z
N LYS A 1 -24.12 -20.28 14.69
CA LYS A 1 -22.81 -20.84 14.24
C LYS A 1 -22.15 -19.95 13.18
N VAL A 2 -22.88 -19.30 12.25
CA VAL A 2 -22.33 -18.43 11.18
C VAL A 2 -21.65 -17.19 11.73
N ILE A 3 -22.21 -16.56 12.76
CA ILE A 3 -21.69 -15.33 13.41
C ILE A 3 -20.27 -15.55 13.99
N ALA A 4 -19.97 -16.76 14.45
CA ALA A 4 -18.65 -17.11 14.99
C ALA A 4 -17.56 -17.23 13.92
N LEU A 5 -17.94 -17.37 12.63
CA LEU A 5 -17.00 -17.43 11.50
C LEU A 5 -16.65 -16.06 10.94
N VAL A 6 -17.34 -15.02 11.40
CA VAL A 6 -17.06 -13.63 10.97
C VAL A 6 -15.73 -13.17 11.59
N PRO A 7 -14.80 -12.62 10.81
CA PRO A 7 -13.51 -12.12 11.31
C PRO A 7 -13.71 -10.76 12.03
N TRP A 8 -14.33 -10.79 13.20
CA TRP A 8 -14.66 -9.59 13.98
C TRP A 8 -13.47 -8.68 14.24
N GLY A 9 -12.29 -9.28 14.50
CA GLY A 9 -11.06 -8.50 14.72
C GLY A 9 -10.71 -7.63 13.52
N THR A 10 -10.81 -8.18 12.32
CA THR A 10 -10.56 -7.45 11.07
C THR A 10 -11.59 -6.36 10.83
N LEU A 11 -12.87 -6.64 11.08
CA LEU A 11 -13.95 -5.66 10.92
C LEU A 11 -13.77 -4.48 11.88
N ILE A 12 -13.50 -4.76 13.16
CA ILE A 12 -13.27 -3.71 14.19
C ILE A 12 -12.04 -2.86 13.80
N MET A 13 -10.96 -3.49 13.33
CA MET A 13 -9.77 -2.78 12.88
C MET A 13 -10.06 -1.85 11.70
N ILE A 14 -10.77 -2.33 10.66
CA ILE A 14 -11.14 -1.52 9.50
C ILE A 14 -12.06 -0.36 9.90
N CYS A 15 -13.06 -0.62 10.74
CA CYS A 15 -13.95 0.43 11.24
C CYS A 15 -13.18 1.47 12.06
N GLY A 16 -12.29 1.04 12.95
CA GLY A 16 -11.47 1.94 13.76
C GLY A 16 -10.56 2.84 12.94
N VAL A 17 -9.85 2.25 11.96
CA VAL A 17 -9.02 3.01 11.01
C VAL A 17 -9.89 3.97 10.19
N GLY A 18 -11.06 3.52 9.73
CA GLY A 18 -12.00 4.37 8.99
C GLY A 18 -12.48 5.59 9.80
N MET A 19 -12.75 5.42 11.09
CA MET A 19 -13.11 6.53 11.99
C MET A 19 -11.97 7.54 12.16
N LEU A 20 -10.74 7.06 12.35
CA LEU A 20 -9.56 7.93 12.46
C LEU A 20 -9.31 8.72 11.16
N ILE A 21 -9.47 8.08 10.00
CA ILE A 21 -9.35 8.76 8.71
C ILE A 21 -10.45 9.80 8.54
N ALA A 22 -11.70 9.47 8.88
CA ALA A 22 -12.82 10.42 8.83
C ALA A 22 -12.58 11.64 9.73
N LEU A 23 -11.97 11.44 10.88
CA LEU A 23 -11.54 12.53 11.76
C LEU A 23 -10.43 13.37 11.11
N GLY A 24 -9.42 12.73 10.52
CA GLY A 24 -8.35 13.41 9.79
C GLY A 24 -8.85 14.26 8.61
N VAL A 25 -9.86 13.76 7.89
CA VAL A 25 -10.54 14.53 6.82
C VAL A 25 -11.23 15.76 7.40
N LYS A 26 -12.01 15.60 8.50
CA LYS A 26 -12.71 16.72 9.15
C LYS A 26 -11.76 17.76 9.73
N LEU A 27 -10.61 17.37 10.22
CA LEU A 27 -9.58 18.27 10.75
C LEU A 27 -8.76 18.96 9.64
N GLY A 28 -9.01 18.65 8.37
CA GLY A 28 -8.26 19.21 7.25
C GLY A 28 -6.83 18.70 7.11
N ILE A 29 -6.44 17.69 7.87
CA ILE A 29 -5.07 17.13 7.82
C ILE A 29 -4.75 16.59 6.43
N ILE A 30 -5.72 15.92 5.81
CA ILE A 30 -5.56 15.31 4.49
C ILE A 30 -5.41 16.39 3.41
N THR A 31 -6.21 17.46 3.48
CA THR A 31 -6.10 18.59 2.54
C THR A 31 -4.78 19.31 2.68
N THR A 32 -4.38 19.64 3.90
CA THR A 32 -3.10 20.28 4.18
C THR A 32 -1.91 19.45 3.70
N LEU A 33 -1.94 18.13 3.92
CA LEU A 33 -0.91 17.22 3.43
C LEU A 33 -0.86 17.18 1.91
N SER A 34 -2.02 17.14 1.26
CA SER A 34 -2.11 17.11 -0.21
C SER A 34 -1.62 18.40 -0.83
N GLU A 35 -1.97 19.55 -0.26
CA GLU A 35 -1.48 20.86 -0.69
C GLU A 35 0.04 21.00 -0.49
N TRP A 36 0.55 20.54 0.66
CA TRP A 36 1.99 20.53 0.90
C TRP A 36 2.74 19.68 -0.11
N LEU A 37 2.23 18.46 -0.41
CA LEU A 37 2.77 17.58 -1.44
C LEU A 37 2.74 18.24 -2.83
N ALA A 38 1.62 18.82 -3.23
CA ALA A 38 1.47 19.46 -4.52
C ALA A 38 2.38 20.68 -4.71
N ASN A 39 2.64 21.42 -3.63
CA ASN A 39 3.48 22.64 -3.69
C ASN A 39 4.99 22.34 -3.59
N ASN A 40 5.39 21.28 -2.90
CA ASN A 40 6.80 20.99 -2.63
C ASN A 40 7.37 19.85 -3.48
N VAL A 41 6.51 19.04 -4.11
CA VAL A 41 6.94 17.86 -4.89
C VAL A 41 6.54 18.06 -6.35
N PRO A 42 7.49 17.89 -7.30
CA PRO A 42 7.14 17.92 -8.72
C PRO A 42 6.04 16.91 -9.05
N VAL A 43 5.07 17.31 -9.85
CA VAL A 43 3.87 16.50 -10.17
C VAL A 43 4.22 15.10 -10.68
N TRP A 44 5.29 14.97 -11.44
CA TRP A 44 5.74 13.69 -11.98
C TRP A 44 6.34 12.73 -10.92
N VAL A 45 6.75 13.25 -9.75
CA VAL A 45 7.30 12.45 -8.63
C VAL A 45 6.18 11.90 -7.74
N ILE A 46 5.03 12.57 -7.68
CA ILE A 46 3.91 12.19 -6.81
C ILE A 46 3.49 10.71 -6.98
N PRO A 47 3.29 10.18 -8.20
CA PRO A 47 2.95 8.77 -8.39
C PRO A 47 4.02 7.82 -7.87
N VAL A 48 5.29 8.14 -8.10
CA VAL A 48 6.43 7.34 -7.62
C VAL A 48 6.51 7.36 -6.10
N LEU A 49 6.31 8.53 -5.50
CA LEU A 49 6.32 8.69 -4.04
C LEU A 49 5.19 7.87 -3.39
N LEU A 50 3.96 7.93 -3.93
CA LEU A 50 2.84 7.14 -3.45
C LEU A 50 3.10 5.63 -3.58
N CYS A 51 3.72 5.19 -4.67
CA CYS A 51 4.13 3.81 -4.85
C CYS A 51 5.14 3.37 -3.79
N LEU A 52 6.17 4.17 -3.52
CA LEU A 52 7.19 3.84 -2.53
C LEU A 52 6.62 3.84 -1.11
N ILE A 53 5.80 4.83 -0.76
CA ILE A 53 5.15 4.88 0.57
C ILE A 53 4.26 3.67 0.76
N SER A 54 3.42 3.34 -0.22
CA SER A 54 2.53 2.18 -0.15
C SER A 54 3.31 0.85 -0.09
N ALA A 55 4.43 0.75 -0.82
CA ALA A 55 5.32 -0.40 -0.74
C ALA A 55 5.93 -0.55 0.65
N ILE A 56 6.49 0.52 1.23
CA ILE A 56 7.08 0.50 2.58
C ILE A 56 6.03 0.12 3.62
N MET A 57 4.85 0.72 3.57
CA MET A 57 3.76 0.38 4.49
C MET A 57 3.36 -1.10 4.38
N SER A 58 3.27 -1.62 3.16
CA SER A 58 2.84 -3.00 2.91
C SER A 58 3.88 -4.05 3.33
N VAL A 59 5.16 -3.69 3.45
CA VAL A 59 6.20 -4.61 3.99
C VAL A 59 5.80 -5.12 5.38
N PHE A 60 5.24 -4.24 6.23
CA PHE A 60 4.93 -4.52 7.63
C PHE A 60 3.44 -4.67 7.92
N SER A 61 2.58 -4.48 6.93
CA SER A 61 1.13 -4.45 7.14
C SER A 61 0.36 -5.16 6.03
N SER A 62 -0.98 -5.14 6.15
CA SER A 62 -1.88 -5.67 5.12
C SER A 62 -2.20 -4.58 4.10
N THR A 63 -2.07 -4.88 2.81
CA THR A 63 -2.46 -3.98 1.72
C THR A 63 -3.92 -3.54 1.83
N LEU A 64 -4.84 -4.50 2.04
CA LEU A 64 -6.28 -4.20 2.11
C LEU A 64 -6.72 -3.70 3.48
N GLY A 65 -6.07 -4.18 4.56
CA GLY A 65 -6.47 -3.82 5.93
C GLY A 65 -5.92 -2.48 6.40
N VAL A 66 -4.77 -2.04 5.88
CA VAL A 66 -4.09 -0.84 6.37
C VAL A 66 -3.75 0.12 5.23
N VAL A 67 -3.04 -0.33 4.18
CA VAL A 67 -2.52 0.58 3.15
C VAL A 67 -3.65 1.25 2.37
N ALA A 68 -4.60 0.48 1.86
CA ALA A 68 -5.70 1.02 1.07
C ALA A 68 -6.59 1.97 1.89
N PRO A 69 -7.10 1.61 3.10
CA PRO A 69 -7.89 2.54 3.91
C PRO A 69 -7.14 3.82 4.28
N THR A 70 -5.82 3.76 4.41
CA THR A 70 -5.01 4.93 4.80
C THR A 70 -4.72 5.86 3.63
N LEU A 71 -4.35 5.32 2.47
CA LEU A 71 -3.89 6.13 1.34
C LEU A 71 -5.00 6.50 0.34
N PHE A 72 -6.03 5.68 0.18
CA PHE A 72 -7.12 5.97 -0.77
C PHE A 72 -7.87 7.27 -0.49
N PRO A 73 -8.17 7.65 0.76
CA PRO A 73 -8.84 8.91 1.06
C PRO A 73 -8.04 10.17 0.68
N ILE A 74 -6.72 10.05 0.56
CA ILE A 74 -5.83 11.17 0.16
C ILE A 74 -5.93 11.45 -1.34
N VAL A 75 -6.24 10.42 -2.15
CA VAL A 75 -6.21 10.49 -3.61
C VAL A 75 -7.11 11.57 -4.20
N PRO A 76 -8.39 11.74 -3.81
CA PRO A 76 -9.24 12.78 -4.39
C PRO A 76 -8.69 14.20 -4.16
N ALA A 77 -8.24 14.50 -2.93
CA ALA A 77 -7.66 15.80 -2.60
C ALA A 77 -6.36 16.04 -3.38
N LEU A 78 -5.49 15.02 -3.45
CA LEU A 78 -4.22 15.12 -4.17
C LEU A 78 -4.42 15.24 -5.69
N ALA A 79 -5.41 14.57 -6.26
CA ALA A 79 -5.75 14.70 -7.68
C ALA A 79 -6.24 16.09 -8.03
N LEU A 80 -7.06 16.71 -7.17
CA LEU A 80 -7.56 18.07 -7.37
C LEU A 80 -6.43 19.11 -7.30
N THR A 81 -5.49 18.97 -6.36
CA THR A 81 -4.40 19.91 -6.17
C THR A 81 -3.27 19.76 -7.18
N SER A 82 -2.96 18.52 -7.59
CA SER A 82 -1.87 18.22 -8.54
C SER A 82 -2.30 18.18 -10.00
N GLY A 83 -3.60 18.13 -10.30
CA GLY A 83 -4.13 17.96 -11.66
C GLY A 83 -3.92 16.57 -12.25
N LEU A 84 -3.48 15.59 -11.45
CA LEU A 84 -3.27 14.21 -11.91
C LEU A 84 -4.59 13.44 -11.95
N ASN A 85 -4.67 12.48 -12.87
CA ASN A 85 -5.81 11.57 -12.93
C ASN A 85 -5.85 10.70 -11.64
N PRO A 86 -6.95 10.72 -10.87
CA PRO A 86 -7.06 9.94 -9.63
C PRO A 86 -6.89 8.44 -9.85
N LEU A 87 -7.27 7.91 -11.03
CA LEU A 87 -7.09 6.50 -11.36
C LEU A 87 -5.60 6.10 -11.36
N VAL A 88 -4.73 6.96 -11.90
CA VAL A 88 -3.28 6.73 -11.89
C VAL A 88 -2.75 6.65 -10.45
N LEU A 89 -3.19 7.55 -9.58
CA LEU A 89 -2.77 7.57 -8.18
C LEU A 89 -3.22 6.31 -7.44
N PHE A 90 -4.46 5.84 -7.66
CA PHE A 90 -4.94 4.57 -7.12
C PHE A 90 -4.10 3.38 -7.61
N ILE A 91 -3.81 3.33 -8.92
CA ILE A 91 -2.98 2.27 -9.50
C ILE A 91 -1.59 2.27 -8.86
N CYS A 92 -0.97 3.44 -8.68
CA CYS A 92 0.36 3.54 -8.06
C CYS A 92 0.37 3.02 -6.61
N ILE A 93 -0.65 3.33 -5.83
CA ILE A 93 -0.79 2.83 -4.46
C ILE A 93 -0.96 1.29 -4.46
N VAL A 94 -1.84 0.77 -5.31
CA VAL A 94 -2.10 -0.68 -5.37
C VAL A 94 -0.87 -1.45 -5.86
N VAL A 95 -0.25 -1.00 -6.95
CA VAL A 95 0.94 -1.64 -7.52
C VAL A 95 2.10 -1.61 -6.51
N GLY A 96 2.34 -0.47 -5.86
CA GLY A 96 3.35 -0.36 -4.82
C GLY A 96 3.10 -1.30 -3.65
N ALA A 97 1.89 -1.30 -3.10
CA ALA A 97 1.54 -2.15 -1.97
C ALA A 97 1.62 -3.65 -2.32
N GLN A 98 1.15 -4.04 -3.50
CA GLN A 98 1.18 -5.45 -3.93
C GLN A 98 2.59 -5.95 -4.23
N SER A 99 3.50 -5.07 -4.67
CA SER A 99 4.90 -5.45 -4.93
C SER A 99 5.63 -5.99 -3.71
N THR A 100 5.20 -5.59 -2.52
CA THR A 100 5.80 -5.98 -1.23
C THR A 100 4.88 -6.85 -0.36
N ALA A 101 3.68 -7.19 -0.83
CA ALA A 101 2.70 -7.99 -0.11
C ALA A 101 3.17 -9.42 0.22
N ILE A 102 4.21 -9.91 -0.46
CA ILE A 102 4.87 -11.19 -0.17
C ILE A 102 5.91 -11.11 0.96
N SER A 103 6.09 -9.93 1.56
CA SER A 103 6.97 -9.76 2.72
C SER A 103 6.60 -10.73 3.84
N PRO A 104 7.58 -11.43 4.45
CA PRO A 104 7.30 -12.32 5.57
C PRO A 104 6.63 -11.63 6.76
N PHE A 105 6.74 -10.32 6.88
CA PHE A 105 6.09 -9.50 7.92
C PHE A 105 4.66 -9.08 7.55
N SER A 106 4.25 -9.22 6.29
CA SER A 106 2.89 -8.94 5.86
C SER A 106 1.97 -10.13 6.13
N SER A 107 0.65 -9.89 6.13
CA SER A 107 -0.34 -10.97 6.27
C SER A 107 -0.25 -12.00 5.13
N GLY A 108 0.05 -11.56 3.89
CA GLY A 108 0.22 -12.46 2.74
C GLY A 108 1.47 -13.31 2.85
N GLY A 109 2.61 -12.70 3.16
CA GLY A 109 3.88 -13.42 3.31
C GLY A 109 3.91 -14.37 4.49
N SER A 110 3.23 -14.03 5.60
CA SER A 110 3.10 -14.95 6.74
C SER A 110 2.30 -16.22 6.37
N LEU A 111 1.28 -16.10 5.54
CA LEU A 111 0.55 -17.26 5.00
C LEU A 111 1.43 -18.11 4.08
N ILE A 112 2.23 -17.47 3.21
CA ILE A 112 3.19 -18.17 2.36
C ILE A 112 4.21 -18.94 3.22
N MET A 113 4.74 -18.31 4.27
CA MET A 113 5.67 -18.95 5.22
C MET A 113 5.02 -20.12 5.96
N ALA A 114 3.76 -19.99 6.35
CA ALA A 114 3.02 -21.04 7.06
C ALA A 114 2.71 -22.25 6.16
N SER A 115 2.48 -22.02 4.86
CA SER A 115 2.17 -23.07 3.87
C SER A 115 3.42 -23.71 3.23
N ALA A 116 4.62 -23.22 3.58
CA ALA A 116 5.86 -23.77 3.05
C ALA A 116 6.04 -25.24 3.49
N PRO A 117 6.44 -26.15 2.57
CA PRO A 117 6.71 -27.55 2.86
C PRO A 117 7.74 -27.73 3.99
N ALA A 118 7.63 -28.83 4.72
CA ALA A 118 8.48 -29.09 5.90
C ALA A 118 9.96 -29.34 5.57
N ASP A 119 10.26 -29.70 4.33
CA ASP A 119 11.60 -29.96 3.80
C ASP A 119 12.36 -28.66 3.41
N ILE A 120 11.68 -27.51 3.36
CA ILE A 120 12.30 -26.23 3.07
C ILE A 120 12.91 -25.60 4.32
N ASP A 121 14.17 -25.18 4.22
CA ASP A 121 14.82 -24.36 5.23
C ASP A 121 14.09 -23.00 5.35
N LYS A 122 13.28 -22.88 6.40
CA LYS A 122 12.45 -21.69 6.65
C LYS A 122 13.26 -20.41 6.78
N THR A 123 14.49 -20.49 7.30
CA THR A 123 15.38 -19.32 7.46
C THR A 123 15.88 -18.84 6.09
N LYS A 124 16.29 -19.76 5.24
CA LYS A 124 16.69 -19.41 3.86
C LYS A 124 15.51 -18.85 3.06
N PHE A 125 14.34 -19.46 3.21
CA PHE A 125 13.13 -19.01 2.53
C PHE A 125 12.70 -17.62 2.98
N PHE A 126 12.72 -17.34 4.28
CA PHE A 126 12.49 -16.02 4.85
C PHE A 126 13.44 -14.97 4.26
N ASN A 127 14.74 -15.25 4.25
CA ASN A 127 15.75 -14.35 3.70
C ASN A 127 15.58 -14.12 2.18
N GLN A 128 15.16 -15.14 1.44
CA GLN A 128 14.87 -14.99 0.01
C GLN A 128 13.68 -14.11 -0.26
N LEU A 129 12.61 -14.23 0.52
CA LEU A 129 11.43 -13.33 0.41
C LEU A 129 11.82 -11.89 0.75
N LEU A 130 12.58 -11.68 1.81
CA LEU A 130 12.93 -10.34 2.28
C LEU A 130 13.94 -9.64 1.36
N PHE A 131 15.06 -10.31 1.02
CA PHE A 131 16.19 -9.68 0.35
C PHE A 131 16.22 -9.85 -1.17
N LYS A 132 15.44 -10.77 -1.73
CA LYS A 132 15.35 -10.98 -3.18
C LYS A 132 13.99 -10.58 -3.72
N ALA A 133 12.92 -11.11 -3.16
CA ALA A 133 11.59 -10.92 -3.74
C ALA A 133 11.08 -9.47 -3.57
N ILE A 134 11.26 -8.85 -2.40
CA ILE A 134 10.83 -7.47 -2.16
C ILE A 134 11.56 -6.48 -3.08
N PRO A 135 12.91 -6.43 -3.16
CA PRO A 135 13.59 -5.50 -4.06
C PRO A 135 13.22 -5.69 -5.54
N VAL A 136 13.10 -6.93 -5.99
CA VAL A 136 12.66 -7.23 -7.36
C VAL A 136 11.22 -6.74 -7.59
N GLY A 137 10.32 -6.97 -6.64
CA GLY A 137 8.94 -6.49 -6.70
C GLY A 137 8.86 -4.97 -6.79
N VAL A 138 9.62 -4.25 -5.95
CA VAL A 138 9.64 -2.78 -5.94
C VAL A 138 10.22 -2.24 -7.26
N ILE A 139 11.30 -2.81 -7.78
CA ILE A 139 11.88 -2.42 -9.07
C ILE A 139 10.86 -2.64 -10.19
N ALA A 140 10.20 -3.79 -10.21
CA ALA A 140 9.16 -4.09 -11.20
C ALA A 140 7.98 -3.11 -11.12
N ALA A 141 7.55 -2.74 -9.90
CA ALA A 141 6.50 -1.75 -9.68
C ALA A 141 6.90 -0.37 -10.21
N LEU A 142 8.13 0.07 -9.95
CA LEU A 142 8.65 1.34 -10.47
C LEU A 142 8.71 1.35 -11.99
N ILE A 143 9.19 0.28 -12.62
CA ILE A 143 9.21 0.13 -14.08
C ILE A 143 7.79 0.20 -14.64
N ALA A 144 6.83 -0.50 -14.01
CA ALA A 144 5.43 -0.47 -14.43
C ALA A 144 4.81 0.94 -14.38
N ILE A 145 5.12 1.73 -13.33
CA ILE A 145 4.67 3.12 -13.20
C ILE A 145 5.30 4.01 -14.26
N PHE A 146 6.59 3.84 -14.54
CA PHE A 146 7.24 4.56 -15.64
C PHE A 146 6.63 4.21 -16.99
N ALA A 147 6.35 2.94 -17.25
CA ALA A 147 5.69 2.49 -18.46
C ALA A 147 4.26 3.07 -18.58
N LEU A 148 3.51 3.10 -17.47
CA LEU A 148 2.18 3.71 -17.43
C LEU A 148 2.20 5.19 -17.83
N LYS A 149 3.24 5.93 -17.40
CA LYS A 149 3.43 7.35 -17.76
C LYS A 149 3.70 7.53 -19.26
N PHE A 150 4.29 6.54 -19.93
CA PHE A 150 4.59 6.60 -21.35
C PHE A 150 3.36 6.27 -22.23
N VAL A 151 2.39 5.57 -21.67
CA VAL A 151 1.16 5.16 -22.37
C VAL A 151 0.02 6.19 -22.21
N MET A 152 0.11 7.06 -21.19
CA MET A 152 -0.87 8.15 -20.93
C MET A 152 -0.34 9.51 -21.34
#